data_28aebcf61a1762650bb26c914e27afe9
#
_entry.id   28aebcf61a1762650bb26c914e27afe9
#
_cell.length_a   1.000
_cell.length_b   1.000
_cell.length_c   1.000
_cell.angle_alpha   90.00
_cell.angle_beta   90.00
_cell.angle_gamma   90.00
#
_symmetry.space_group_name_H-M   'P 1'
#
loop_
_entity.id
_entity.type
_entity.pdbx_description
1 polymer ?
#
loop_
_entity_poly.entity_id
_entity_poly.type
_entity_poly.pdbx_seq_one_letter_code
_entity_poly.pdbx_strand_id
1 'polypeptide(L)'
;LLVGCGDKEATVAAPTDSAGSEPAAVAEASRPMAEVSQARLDNAAEQPEQWLTYGGSYDETRHSSLTKVNRDTLSELGIGWVYDMKKPRGVEATPIVVDGVMYVTGSWSVVYALDARTGEEIWVYDPEVSGEDAAKGCCDVVNRGLAVYEGKVFVGVFDGRLEALDAKTGAVVWSNVTVDQSKPYTITGAPRVIKDKVIIGNGGAELGVRGYVTAYNTDTGDLVWRFYTVPNPNKEPDGAISDEIFAKLANETWGDTGAWTTDGGGGTVWDAIVYDHVNDQVLLGVGNGSPWNAAIRD
;
A
#
# COMPACT_ATOMS: atom_id res chain seq x y z
N LEU A 1 41.15 -44.60 13.80
CA LEU A 1 41.04 -46.04 13.55
C LEU A 1 39.91 -46.29 12.61
N LEU A 2 40.26 -47.03 11.56
CA LEU A 2 39.50 -47.41 10.35
C LEU A 2 38.48 -48.52 10.63
N VAL A 3 37.65 -48.74 9.61
CA VAL A 3 36.93 -49.99 9.16
C VAL A 3 35.46 -49.95 9.57
N GLY A 4 34.49 -50.24 8.67
CA GLY A 4 34.52 -50.76 7.30
C GLY A 4 33.10 -50.87 6.75
N CYS A 5 33.04 -51.07 5.44
CA CYS A 5 31.90 -51.22 4.56
C CYS A 5 30.90 -52.34 4.91
N GLY A 6 29.68 -52.16 4.50
CA GLY A 6 28.67 -53.20 4.40
C GLY A 6 27.56 -52.75 3.45
N ASP A 7 27.71 -53.13 2.15
CA ASP A 7 26.71 -52.99 1.11
C ASP A 7 25.52 -53.90 1.39
N LYS A 8 24.32 -53.30 1.33
CA LYS A 8 23.09 -54.05 1.05
C LYS A 8 22.30 -53.31 -0.02
N GLU A 9 22.33 -53.86 -1.22
CA GLU A 9 21.40 -53.52 -2.29
C GLU A 9 19.96 -53.77 -1.84
N ALA A 10 19.15 -52.72 -1.84
CA ALA A 10 17.70 -52.85 -1.77
C ALA A 10 17.14 -52.53 -3.15
N THR A 11 16.64 -53.56 -3.78
CA THR A 11 15.85 -53.51 -5.03
C THR A 11 14.61 -52.68 -4.78
N VAL A 12 14.55 -51.51 -5.38
CA VAL A 12 13.34 -50.67 -5.43
C VAL A 12 12.51 -51.09 -6.64
N ALA A 13 11.34 -51.64 -6.39
CA ALA A 13 10.33 -51.89 -7.41
C ALA A 13 9.78 -50.54 -7.93
N ALA A 14 9.71 -50.40 -9.27
CA ALA A 14 9.11 -49.27 -9.92
C ALA A 14 7.61 -49.21 -9.63
N PRO A 15 7.05 -48.04 -9.32
CA PRO A 15 5.60 -47.85 -9.28
C PRO A 15 5.07 -47.71 -10.71
N THR A 16 4.03 -48.49 -10.98
CA THR A 16 3.23 -48.47 -12.18
C THR A 16 2.56 -47.12 -12.41
N ASP A 17 2.64 -46.65 -13.66
CA ASP A 17 1.82 -45.57 -14.21
C ASP A 17 0.35 -45.73 -13.85
N SER A 18 -0.21 -44.71 -13.23
CA SER A 18 -1.65 -44.48 -13.26
C SER A 18 -1.94 -43.02 -13.65
N ALA A 19 -2.62 -42.97 -14.77
CA ALA A 19 -3.15 -41.89 -15.53
C ALA A 19 -3.67 -40.65 -14.72
N GLY A 20 -3.45 -39.48 -15.29
CA GLY A 20 -4.43 -38.41 -15.34
C GLY A 20 -4.42 -37.44 -14.17
N SER A 21 -3.61 -36.38 -14.27
CA SER A 21 -3.91 -35.13 -13.60
C SER A 21 -3.53 -33.97 -14.51
N GLU A 22 -4.31 -33.73 -15.53
CA GLU A 22 -4.50 -32.38 -16.07
C GLU A 22 -5.75 -31.82 -15.43
N PRO A 23 -5.65 -30.96 -14.42
CA PRO A 23 -6.52 -29.79 -14.31
C PRO A 23 -5.90 -28.54 -13.62
N ALA A 24 -4.64 -28.47 -13.27
CA ALA A 24 -4.10 -27.32 -12.56
C ALA A 24 -4.01 -26.04 -13.44
N ALA A 25 -3.53 -26.16 -14.65
CA ALA A 25 -3.31 -25.01 -15.55
C ALA A 25 -4.61 -24.36 -16.09
N VAL A 26 -5.71 -25.12 -16.20
CA VAL A 26 -6.99 -24.60 -16.71
C VAL A 26 -7.77 -23.88 -15.61
N ALA A 27 -7.57 -24.23 -14.34
CA ALA A 27 -8.20 -23.54 -13.21
C ALA A 27 -7.56 -22.19 -12.88
N GLU A 28 -6.27 -22.01 -13.17
CA GLU A 28 -5.57 -20.73 -12.96
C GLU A 28 -6.01 -19.62 -13.93
N ALA A 29 -6.31 -19.97 -15.17
CA ALA A 29 -6.73 -18.99 -16.20
C ALA A 29 -8.12 -18.37 -15.94
N SER A 30 -8.92 -18.90 -15.02
CA SER A 30 -10.28 -18.46 -14.74
C SER A 30 -10.47 -17.84 -13.34
N ARG A 31 -9.41 -17.72 -12.52
CA ARG A 31 -9.51 -17.13 -11.19
C ARG A 31 -9.82 -15.63 -11.32
N PRO A 32 -10.92 -15.13 -10.73
CA PRO A 32 -11.11 -13.69 -10.62
C PRO A 32 -9.99 -13.10 -9.77
N MET A 33 -9.34 -12.03 -10.24
CA MET A 33 -8.23 -11.41 -9.54
C MET A 33 -8.55 -9.95 -9.28
N ALA A 34 -8.61 -9.57 -8.00
CA ALA A 34 -8.89 -8.22 -7.53
C ALA A 34 -10.21 -7.64 -8.09
N GLU A 35 -11.22 -8.47 -8.34
CA GLU A 35 -12.55 -8.01 -8.76
C GLU A 35 -13.33 -7.45 -7.56
N VAL A 36 -12.77 -6.41 -6.96
CA VAL A 36 -13.32 -5.70 -5.82
C VAL A 36 -14.11 -4.51 -6.34
N SER A 37 -15.43 -4.59 -6.26
CA SER A 37 -16.33 -3.48 -6.56
C SER A 37 -16.59 -2.63 -5.31
N GLN A 38 -17.17 -1.43 -5.50
CA GLN A 38 -17.62 -0.61 -4.37
C GLN A 38 -18.57 -1.38 -3.45
N ALA A 39 -19.50 -2.14 -4.01
CA ALA A 39 -20.44 -2.95 -3.22
C ALA A 39 -19.73 -4.02 -2.35
N ARG A 40 -18.63 -4.60 -2.81
CA ARG A 40 -17.81 -5.51 -1.99
C ARG A 40 -17.10 -4.77 -0.86
N LEU A 41 -16.59 -3.57 -1.12
CA LEU A 41 -15.94 -2.75 -0.09
C LEU A 41 -16.93 -2.30 0.98
N ASP A 42 -18.13 -1.87 0.58
CA ASP A 42 -19.19 -1.45 1.51
C ASP A 42 -19.67 -2.62 2.42
N ASN A 43 -19.59 -3.84 1.91
CA ASN A 43 -20.01 -5.06 2.61
C ASN A 43 -18.81 -5.97 2.97
N ALA A 44 -17.63 -5.42 3.17
CA ALA A 44 -16.42 -6.21 3.45
C ALA A 44 -16.57 -7.10 4.71
N ALA A 45 -17.30 -6.65 5.71
CA ALA A 45 -17.59 -7.42 6.93
C ALA A 45 -18.37 -8.72 6.68
N GLU A 46 -19.10 -8.83 5.57
CA GLU A 46 -19.85 -10.02 5.17
C GLU A 46 -18.97 -11.08 4.49
N GLN A 47 -17.70 -10.76 4.22
CA GLN A 47 -16.71 -11.61 3.58
C GLN A 47 -15.49 -11.82 4.49
N PRO A 48 -15.66 -12.49 5.65
CA PRO A 48 -14.61 -12.57 6.68
C PRO A 48 -13.35 -13.33 6.26
N GLU A 49 -13.43 -14.12 5.19
CA GLU A 49 -12.31 -14.83 4.58
C GLU A 49 -11.47 -13.94 3.66
N GLN A 50 -11.93 -12.73 3.38
CA GLN A 50 -11.24 -11.73 2.58
C GLN A 50 -10.62 -10.65 3.48
N TRP A 51 -9.65 -9.92 2.95
CA TRP A 51 -9.10 -8.70 3.55
C TRP A 51 -9.02 -7.63 2.49
N LEU A 52 -10.13 -6.93 2.25
CA LEU A 52 -10.36 -6.14 1.04
C LEU A 52 -9.77 -4.73 1.06
N THR A 53 -9.55 -4.18 2.27
CA THR A 53 -8.94 -2.86 2.46
C THR A 53 -7.78 -2.93 3.43
N TYR A 54 -7.04 -1.84 3.58
CA TYR A 54 -5.89 -1.75 4.49
C TYR A 54 -6.23 -2.16 5.93
N GLY A 55 -7.39 -1.77 6.45
CA GLY A 55 -7.88 -2.14 7.79
C GLY A 55 -8.88 -3.29 7.82
N GLY A 56 -9.08 -3.99 6.70
CA GLY A 56 -10.03 -5.09 6.52
C GLY A 56 -11.39 -4.62 5.97
N SER A 57 -11.90 -3.51 6.48
CA SER A 57 -13.07 -2.78 6.02
C SER A 57 -12.82 -1.28 6.08
N TYR A 58 -13.77 -0.46 5.62
CA TYR A 58 -13.69 1.00 5.74
C TYR A 58 -13.65 1.50 7.20
N ASP A 59 -14.15 0.70 8.15
CA ASP A 59 -14.08 1.03 9.58
C ASP A 59 -12.65 0.94 10.15
N GLU A 60 -11.70 0.40 9.38
CA GLU A 60 -10.27 0.26 9.73
C GLU A 60 -10.03 -0.43 11.10
N THR A 61 -10.95 -1.31 11.51
CA THR A 61 -10.90 -1.96 12.85
C THR A 61 -9.78 -2.98 12.98
N ARG A 62 -9.24 -3.49 11.87
CA ARG A 62 -8.24 -4.56 11.82
C ARG A 62 -8.67 -5.83 12.57
N HIS A 63 -9.97 -6.02 12.69
CA HIS A 63 -10.58 -7.16 13.38
C HIS A 63 -11.03 -8.21 12.38
N SER A 64 -10.64 -9.47 12.60
CA SER A 64 -11.15 -10.62 11.86
C SER A 64 -12.25 -11.30 12.69
N SER A 65 -13.40 -11.55 12.08
CA SER A 65 -14.50 -12.32 12.68
C SER A 65 -14.33 -13.85 12.51
N LEU A 66 -13.22 -14.31 11.91
CA LEU A 66 -12.91 -15.73 11.82
C LEU A 66 -12.65 -16.33 13.18
N THR A 67 -13.23 -17.51 13.44
CA THR A 67 -13.20 -18.17 14.76
C THR A 67 -12.34 -19.43 14.82
N LYS A 68 -11.77 -19.86 13.69
CA LYS A 68 -10.94 -21.07 13.64
C LYS A 68 -9.66 -20.95 14.48
N VAL A 69 -9.09 -19.76 14.58
CA VAL A 69 -7.96 -19.48 15.47
C VAL A 69 -8.52 -18.89 16.76
N ASN A 70 -8.43 -19.65 17.84
CA ASN A 70 -8.94 -19.30 19.15
C ASN A 70 -8.07 -19.94 20.26
N ARG A 71 -8.44 -19.76 21.53
CA ARG A 71 -7.63 -20.28 22.65
C ARG A 71 -7.45 -21.79 22.64
N ASP A 72 -8.44 -22.53 22.15
CA ASP A 72 -8.43 -23.98 22.16
C ASP A 72 -7.60 -24.56 21.00
N THR A 73 -7.51 -23.82 19.88
CA THR A 73 -6.80 -24.25 18.66
C THR A 73 -5.43 -23.60 18.49
N LEU A 74 -5.06 -22.65 19.35
CA LEU A 74 -3.79 -21.90 19.24
C LEU A 74 -2.57 -22.83 19.25
N SER A 75 -2.60 -23.92 20.00
CA SER A 75 -1.52 -24.91 20.08
C SER A 75 -1.35 -25.74 18.79
N GLU A 76 -2.32 -25.70 17.90
CA GLU A 76 -2.31 -26.42 16.61
C GLU A 76 -1.80 -25.55 15.46
N LEU A 77 -1.53 -24.26 15.72
CA LEU A 77 -1.00 -23.36 14.70
C LEU A 77 0.41 -23.77 14.29
N GLY A 78 0.62 -23.84 12.99
CA GLY A 78 1.93 -24.05 12.38
C GLY A 78 2.15 -23.09 11.20
N ILE A 79 3.39 -23.06 10.70
CA ILE A 79 3.72 -22.30 9.50
C ILE A 79 3.18 -23.06 8.29
N GLY A 80 2.26 -22.45 7.54
CA GLY A 80 1.73 -23.03 6.31
C GLY A 80 2.73 -22.92 5.15
N TRP A 81 3.31 -21.76 4.99
CA TRP A 81 4.33 -21.45 3.97
C TRP A 81 5.14 -20.23 4.35
N VAL A 82 6.26 -20.02 3.67
CA VAL A 82 7.15 -18.87 3.80
C VAL A 82 7.50 -18.40 2.39
N TYR A 83 7.50 -17.10 2.17
CA TYR A 83 7.94 -16.48 0.92
C TYR A 83 9.09 -15.51 1.21
N ASP A 84 10.23 -15.69 0.56
CA ASP A 84 11.39 -14.80 0.68
C ASP A 84 11.29 -13.65 -0.31
N MET A 85 11.06 -12.44 0.21
CA MET A 85 11.04 -11.22 -0.61
C MET A 85 12.43 -10.90 -1.14
N LYS A 86 12.52 -10.53 -2.42
CA LYS A 86 13.78 -10.37 -3.16
C LYS A 86 14.68 -9.22 -2.66
N LYS A 87 14.12 -8.24 -1.94
CA LYS A 87 14.86 -7.08 -1.41
C LYS A 87 14.78 -7.07 0.12
N PRO A 88 15.87 -7.43 0.82
CA PRO A 88 15.87 -7.65 2.27
C PRO A 88 16.02 -6.34 3.06
N ARG A 89 14.98 -5.51 3.07
CA ARG A 89 14.86 -4.33 3.93
C ARG A 89 13.59 -4.47 4.79
N GLY A 90 13.28 -3.47 5.60
CA GLY A 90 12.10 -3.51 6.47
C GLY A 90 10.80 -3.69 5.70
N VAL A 91 9.93 -4.57 6.17
CA VAL A 91 8.60 -4.82 5.61
C VAL A 91 7.57 -4.35 6.63
N GLU A 92 6.74 -3.38 6.23
CA GLU A 92 5.70 -2.78 7.09
C GLU A 92 4.29 -2.96 6.50
N ALA A 93 4.17 -3.68 5.39
CA ALA A 93 2.94 -3.77 4.63
C ALA A 93 1.85 -4.56 5.33
N THR A 94 0.62 -4.09 5.18
CA THR A 94 -0.58 -4.91 5.41
C THR A 94 -0.93 -5.61 4.09
N PRO A 95 -0.94 -6.95 4.05
CA PRO A 95 -1.40 -7.68 2.87
C PRO A 95 -2.88 -7.48 2.61
N ILE A 96 -3.27 -7.39 1.34
CA ILE A 96 -4.67 -7.51 0.89
C ILE A 96 -4.87 -8.93 0.40
N VAL A 97 -5.96 -9.56 0.83
CA VAL A 97 -6.30 -10.93 0.40
C VAL A 97 -7.69 -10.92 -0.21
N VAL A 98 -7.77 -11.26 -1.47
CA VAL A 98 -9.01 -11.30 -2.22
C VAL A 98 -9.03 -12.48 -3.19
N ASP A 99 -10.10 -13.26 -3.15
CA ASP A 99 -10.37 -14.40 -4.05
C ASP A 99 -9.20 -15.41 -4.12
N GLY A 100 -8.52 -15.61 -2.98
CA GLY A 100 -7.40 -16.53 -2.82
C GLY A 100 -6.05 -16.00 -3.32
N VAL A 101 -5.97 -14.72 -3.67
CA VAL A 101 -4.71 -14.03 -4.00
C VAL A 101 -4.34 -13.08 -2.88
N MET A 102 -3.08 -13.13 -2.45
CA MET A 102 -2.49 -12.16 -1.53
C MET A 102 -1.66 -11.16 -2.33
N TYR A 103 -2.01 -9.88 -2.22
CA TYR A 103 -1.22 -8.77 -2.74
C TYR A 103 -0.52 -8.10 -1.57
N VAL A 104 0.79 -7.95 -1.66
CA VAL A 104 1.60 -7.36 -0.59
C VAL A 104 2.75 -6.56 -1.17
N THR A 105 3.10 -5.45 -0.51
CA THR A 105 4.28 -4.66 -0.87
C THR A 105 5.47 -5.02 0.00
N GLY A 106 6.65 -5.00 -0.59
CA GLY A 106 7.93 -5.05 0.12
C GLY A 106 8.62 -3.68 0.12
N SER A 107 9.85 -3.68 0.60
CA SER A 107 10.72 -2.51 0.50
C SER A 107 10.94 -2.10 -0.96
N TRP A 108 11.24 -0.81 -1.18
CA TRP A 108 11.35 -0.20 -2.52
C TRP A 108 10.06 -0.23 -3.32
N SER A 109 8.91 -0.39 -2.62
CA SER A 109 7.57 -0.49 -3.23
C SER A 109 7.41 -1.64 -4.24
N VAL A 110 8.21 -2.70 -4.10
CA VAL A 110 8.03 -3.91 -4.90
C VAL A 110 6.70 -4.56 -4.54
N VAL A 111 5.90 -4.92 -5.53
CA VAL A 111 4.58 -5.54 -5.34
C VAL A 111 4.67 -7.03 -5.67
N TYR A 112 4.10 -7.86 -4.82
CA TYR A 112 4.02 -9.31 -4.97
C TYR A 112 2.55 -9.73 -5.00
N ALA A 113 2.19 -10.57 -5.96
CA ALA A 113 0.95 -11.32 -5.96
C ALA A 113 1.28 -12.80 -5.72
N LEU A 114 0.71 -13.36 -4.68
CA LEU A 114 0.98 -14.72 -4.21
C LEU A 114 -0.33 -15.50 -4.12
N ASP A 115 -0.31 -16.78 -4.38
CA ASP A 115 -1.41 -17.66 -3.98
C ASP A 115 -1.49 -17.68 -2.45
N ALA A 116 -2.59 -17.22 -1.89
CA ALA A 116 -2.72 -17.03 -0.44
C ALA A 116 -2.67 -18.35 0.34
N ARG A 117 -2.93 -19.48 -0.31
CA ARG A 117 -2.95 -20.81 0.31
C ARG A 117 -1.59 -21.51 0.27
N THR A 118 -0.83 -21.31 -0.81
CA THR A 118 0.43 -22.05 -1.06
C THR A 118 1.66 -21.17 -0.89
N GLY A 119 1.52 -19.84 -1.00
CA GLY A 119 2.63 -18.89 -1.04
C GLY A 119 3.38 -18.87 -2.38
N GLU A 120 2.87 -19.57 -3.41
CA GLU A 120 3.46 -19.54 -4.75
C GLU A 120 3.34 -18.16 -5.38
N GLU A 121 4.42 -17.73 -6.03
CA GLU A 121 4.49 -16.46 -6.74
C GLU A 121 3.63 -16.51 -8.00
N ILE A 122 2.65 -15.60 -8.13
CA ILE A 122 1.86 -15.40 -9.34
C ILE A 122 2.59 -14.41 -10.25
N TRP A 123 2.94 -13.25 -9.70
CA TRP A 123 3.78 -12.25 -10.36
C TRP A 123 4.46 -11.33 -9.35
N VAL A 124 5.52 -10.67 -9.80
CA VAL A 124 6.22 -9.62 -9.06
C VAL A 124 6.39 -8.41 -9.96
N TYR A 125 6.11 -7.24 -9.41
CA TYR A 125 6.38 -5.94 -10.03
C TYR A 125 7.42 -5.19 -9.23
N ASP A 126 8.54 -4.81 -9.86
CA ASP A 126 9.57 -3.93 -9.29
C ASP A 126 9.49 -2.56 -9.99
N PRO A 127 9.14 -1.47 -9.29
CA PRO A 127 9.06 -0.14 -9.88
C PRO A 127 10.45 0.48 -10.18
N GLU A 128 11.54 -0.23 -9.92
CA GLU A 128 12.93 0.18 -10.19
C GLU A 128 13.29 1.54 -9.58
N VAL A 129 12.88 1.77 -8.31
CA VAL A 129 13.21 3.00 -7.58
C VAL A 129 14.72 3.16 -7.46
N SER A 130 15.24 4.35 -7.77
CA SER A 130 16.68 4.65 -7.67
C SER A 130 17.17 4.53 -6.23
N GLY A 131 18.35 3.92 -6.05
CA GLY A 131 19.00 3.85 -4.74
C GLY A 131 19.31 5.23 -4.13
N GLU A 132 19.44 6.27 -4.97
CA GLU A 132 19.66 7.65 -4.52
C GLU A 132 18.43 8.21 -3.77
N ASP A 133 17.21 7.73 -4.08
CA ASP A 133 16.00 8.19 -3.45
C ASP A 133 15.88 7.73 -1.98
N ALA A 134 16.63 6.72 -1.56
CA ALA A 134 16.65 6.27 -0.18
C ALA A 134 16.97 7.40 0.83
N ALA A 135 17.77 8.38 0.42
CA ALA A 135 18.12 9.54 1.25
C ALA A 135 16.95 10.49 1.50
N LYS A 136 15.86 10.38 0.75
CA LYS A 136 14.63 11.17 0.90
C LYS A 136 13.67 10.62 1.96
N GLY A 137 13.89 9.40 2.45
CA GLY A 137 13.05 8.76 3.45
C GLY A 137 13.62 8.87 4.85
N CYS A 138 12.80 9.24 5.84
CA CYS A 138 13.22 9.30 7.25
C CYS A 138 13.45 7.91 7.84
N CYS A 139 12.71 6.90 7.37
CA CYS A 139 12.47 5.65 8.08
C CYS A 139 12.67 4.42 7.18
N ASP A 140 13.70 4.45 6.33
CA ASP A 140 13.97 3.44 5.31
C ASP A 140 13.02 3.50 4.09
N VAL A 141 13.27 2.65 3.12
CA VAL A 141 12.52 2.53 1.87
C VAL A 141 11.29 1.61 2.03
N VAL A 142 10.54 1.84 3.07
CA VAL A 142 9.37 1.04 3.45
C VAL A 142 8.16 1.37 2.57
N ASN A 143 7.22 0.42 2.50
CA ASN A 143 5.91 0.62 1.91
C ASN A 143 4.87 -0.08 2.81
N ARG A 144 3.77 0.61 3.14
CA ARG A 144 2.77 0.11 4.10
C ARG A 144 1.65 -0.69 3.45
N GLY A 145 1.59 -0.71 2.13
CA GLY A 145 0.61 -1.53 1.44
C GLY A 145 0.09 -0.89 0.15
N LEU A 146 -0.94 -1.49 -0.35
CA LEU A 146 -1.58 -1.20 -1.62
C LEU A 146 -3.11 -1.22 -1.47
N ALA A 147 -3.82 -0.87 -2.53
CA ALA A 147 -5.26 -1.07 -2.62
C ALA A 147 -5.61 -1.89 -3.86
N VAL A 148 -6.78 -2.54 -3.84
CA VAL A 148 -7.30 -3.32 -4.96
C VAL A 148 -8.70 -2.84 -5.32
N TYR A 149 -8.98 -2.68 -6.61
CA TYR A 149 -10.29 -2.26 -7.08
C TYR A 149 -10.44 -2.55 -8.58
N GLU A 150 -11.56 -3.17 -8.96
CA GLU A 150 -11.95 -3.43 -10.36
C GLU A 150 -10.82 -3.98 -11.24
N GLY A 151 -10.19 -5.06 -10.77
CA GLY A 151 -9.13 -5.74 -11.50
C GLY A 151 -7.79 -5.01 -11.52
N LYS A 152 -7.62 -3.97 -10.72
CA LYS A 152 -6.38 -3.19 -10.60
C LYS A 152 -5.80 -3.25 -9.18
N VAL A 153 -4.50 -3.14 -9.11
CA VAL A 153 -3.72 -2.96 -7.87
C VAL A 153 -3.09 -1.58 -7.91
N PHE A 154 -3.37 -0.76 -6.89
CA PHE A 154 -2.84 0.59 -6.78
C PHE A 154 -1.73 0.64 -5.74
N VAL A 155 -0.58 1.17 -6.10
CA VAL A 155 0.59 1.29 -5.22
C VAL A 155 1.17 2.69 -5.28
N GLY A 156 1.42 3.26 -4.09
CA GLY A 156 2.27 4.44 -3.97
C GLY A 156 3.72 4.03 -4.00
N VAL A 157 4.48 4.54 -4.96
CA VAL A 157 5.90 4.25 -5.13
C VAL A 157 6.73 5.25 -4.34
N PHE A 158 7.81 4.78 -3.74
CA PHE A 158 8.65 5.56 -2.83
C PHE A 158 9.16 6.87 -3.44
N ASP A 159 9.41 6.92 -4.74
CA ASP A 159 9.86 8.11 -5.48
C ASP A 159 8.75 9.12 -5.82
N GLY A 160 7.53 8.88 -5.33
CA GLY A 160 6.41 9.79 -5.49
C GLY A 160 5.48 9.49 -6.68
N ARG A 161 5.64 8.36 -7.33
CA ARG A 161 4.66 7.86 -8.31
C ARG A 161 3.47 7.21 -7.61
N LEU A 162 2.29 7.32 -8.21
CA LEU A 162 1.14 6.47 -7.94
C LEU A 162 0.88 5.65 -9.20
N GLU A 163 0.80 4.34 -9.07
CA GLU A 163 0.67 3.43 -10.18
C GLU A 163 -0.52 2.49 -10.01
N ALA A 164 -1.20 2.22 -11.13
CA ALA A 164 -2.16 1.14 -11.23
C ALA A 164 -1.57 0.01 -12.04
N LEU A 165 -1.62 -1.19 -11.49
CA LEU A 165 -1.18 -2.42 -12.14
C LEU A 165 -2.40 -3.28 -12.48
N ASP A 166 -2.33 -3.97 -13.58
CA ASP A 166 -3.28 -5.06 -13.89
C ASP A 166 -3.12 -6.19 -12.87
N ALA A 167 -4.19 -6.54 -12.18
CA ALA A 167 -4.11 -7.49 -11.07
C ALA A 167 -3.75 -8.92 -11.50
N LYS A 168 -3.96 -9.28 -12.78
CA LYS A 168 -3.66 -10.61 -13.31
C LYS A 168 -2.20 -10.76 -13.72
N THR A 169 -1.60 -9.68 -14.21
CA THR A 169 -0.30 -9.74 -14.87
C THR A 169 0.79 -8.92 -14.17
N GLY A 170 0.42 -7.99 -13.29
CA GLY A 170 1.35 -7.02 -12.70
C GLY A 170 1.82 -5.93 -13.67
N ALA A 171 1.28 -5.89 -14.90
CA ALA A 171 1.64 -4.87 -15.89
C ALA A 171 1.09 -3.49 -15.50
N VAL A 172 1.87 -2.43 -15.72
CA VAL A 172 1.45 -1.07 -15.46
C VAL A 172 0.32 -0.67 -16.41
N VAL A 173 -0.82 -0.28 -15.86
CA VAL A 173 -1.98 0.26 -16.60
C VAL A 173 -1.82 1.76 -16.77
N TRP A 174 -1.50 2.46 -15.70
CA TRP A 174 -1.14 3.88 -15.72
C TRP A 174 -0.17 4.21 -14.57
N SER A 175 0.60 5.28 -14.74
CA SER A 175 1.57 5.78 -13.77
C SER A 175 1.56 7.30 -13.77
N ASN A 176 1.45 7.90 -12.58
CA ASN A 176 1.45 9.35 -12.38
C ASN A 176 2.46 9.78 -11.34
N VAL A 177 3.27 10.77 -11.65
CA VAL A 177 4.09 11.47 -10.67
C VAL A 177 3.21 12.43 -9.88
N THR A 178 3.07 12.18 -8.58
CA THR A 178 2.17 12.94 -7.70
C THR A 178 2.86 14.06 -6.96
N VAL A 179 4.19 14.05 -6.93
CA VAL A 179 5.06 14.94 -6.16
C VAL A 179 5.97 15.77 -7.06
N ASP A 180 6.55 16.81 -6.50
CA ASP A 180 7.73 17.48 -7.09
C ASP A 180 8.99 16.65 -6.75
N GLN A 181 9.45 15.83 -7.70
CA GLN A 181 10.61 14.94 -7.51
C GLN A 181 11.93 15.66 -7.28
N SER A 182 12.00 16.98 -7.54
CA SER A 182 13.18 17.81 -7.22
C SER A 182 13.31 18.05 -5.70
N LYS A 183 12.26 17.79 -4.94
CA LYS A 183 12.21 17.91 -3.49
C LYS A 183 12.18 16.53 -2.83
N PRO A 184 12.48 16.45 -1.53
CA PRO A 184 12.54 15.18 -0.82
C PRO A 184 11.14 14.65 -0.41
N TYR A 185 10.21 14.64 -1.36
CA TYR A 185 8.96 13.95 -1.21
C TYR A 185 9.13 12.45 -1.34
N THR A 186 8.37 11.70 -0.56
CA THR A 186 8.26 10.25 -0.68
C THR A 186 6.81 9.82 -0.55
N ILE A 187 6.49 8.59 -0.99
CA ILE A 187 5.25 7.92 -0.65
C ILE A 187 5.60 6.60 0.01
N THR A 188 5.15 6.42 1.26
CA THR A 188 5.33 5.20 2.05
C THR A 188 4.00 4.64 2.55
N GLY A 189 2.92 5.41 2.42
CA GLY A 189 1.58 5.03 2.84
C GLY A 189 0.86 4.15 1.83
N ALA A 190 -0.09 3.38 2.31
CA ALA A 190 -0.99 2.61 1.46
C ALA A 190 -2.10 3.53 0.90
N PRO A 191 -2.38 3.51 -0.41
CA PRO A 191 -3.51 4.24 -0.97
C PRO A 191 -4.85 3.67 -0.47
N ARG A 192 -5.89 4.48 -0.56
CA ARG A 192 -7.29 4.04 -0.29
C ARG A 192 -8.13 4.25 -1.52
N VAL A 193 -8.92 3.25 -1.88
CA VAL A 193 -9.94 3.41 -2.92
C VAL A 193 -11.28 3.72 -2.27
N ILE A 194 -11.88 4.80 -2.73
CA ILE A 194 -13.19 5.29 -2.26
C ILE A 194 -14.00 5.64 -3.51
N LYS A 195 -15.03 4.86 -3.78
CA LYS A 195 -15.79 4.96 -5.03
C LYS A 195 -14.85 4.79 -6.24
N ASP A 196 -14.90 5.72 -7.19
CA ASP A 196 -14.06 5.76 -8.39
C ASP A 196 -12.73 6.49 -8.21
N LYS A 197 -12.28 6.67 -6.95
CA LYS A 197 -11.08 7.46 -6.64
C LYS A 197 -10.07 6.67 -5.83
N VAL A 198 -8.82 6.75 -6.22
CA VAL A 198 -7.69 6.31 -5.39
C VAL A 198 -7.06 7.54 -4.72
N ILE A 199 -6.97 7.49 -3.39
CA ILE A 199 -6.52 8.60 -2.56
C ILE A 199 -5.17 8.26 -1.96
N ILE A 200 -4.22 9.20 -2.06
CA ILE A 200 -2.86 9.08 -1.53
C ILE A 200 -2.37 10.43 -1.01
N GLY A 201 -1.60 10.39 0.06
CA GLY A 201 -0.86 11.53 0.57
C GLY A 201 0.63 11.44 0.27
N ASN A 202 1.44 12.21 1.00
CA ASN A 202 2.88 12.23 0.85
C ASN A 202 3.61 12.16 2.18
N GLY A 203 4.86 11.69 2.16
CA GLY A 203 5.85 11.79 3.23
C GLY A 203 6.88 12.89 2.95
N GLY A 204 7.88 13.01 3.83
CA GLY A 204 9.00 13.94 3.69
C GLY A 204 8.90 15.20 4.55
N ALA A 205 7.97 15.29 5.51
CA ALA A 205 7.82 16.45 6.39
C ALA A 205 9.13 16.87 7.06
N GLU A 206 9.92 15.91 7.52
CA GLU A 206 11.21 16.10 8.20
C GLU A 206 12.26 16.79 7.32
N LEU A 207 12.12 16.64 6.01
CA LEU A 207 13.05 17.13 5.01
C LEU A 207 12.57 18.40 4.30
N GLY A 208 11.51 19.02 4.82
CA GLY A 208 11.07 20.34 4.35
C GLY A 208 10.17 20.29 3.12
N VAL A 209 9.11 19.47 3.17
CA VAL A 209 8.08 19.43 2.12
C VAL A 209 6.72 19.88 2.67
N ARG A 210 5.84 20.29 1.77
CA ARG A 210 4.47 20.69 2.07
C ARG A 210 3.52 19.51 1.98
N GLY A 211 2.71 19.29 3.02
CA GLY A 211 1.75 18.19 3.07
C GLY A 211 0.53 18.42 2.20
N TYR A 212 0.03 17.34 1.62
CA TYR A 212 -1.23 17.27 0.89
C TYR A 212 -1.77 15.86 0.82
N VAL A 213 -3.02 15.74 0.40
CA VAL A 213 -3.66 14.51 -0.05
C VAL A 213 -4.28 14.76 -1.42
N THR A 214 -4.25 13.72 -2.27
CA THR A 214 -4.71 13.82 -3.65
C THR A 214 -5.58 12.64 -4.00
N ALA A 215 -6.65 12.87 -4.76
CA ALA A 215 -7.47 11.82 -5.36
C ALA A 215 -7.28 11.79 -6.87
N TYR A 216 -7.14 10.59 -7.38
CA TYR A 216 -7.04 10.28 -8.80
C TYR A 216 -8.18 9.35 -9.22
N ASN A 217 -8.62 9.46 -10.46
CA ASN A 217 -9.59 8.53 -11.01
C ASN A 217 -8.97 7.13 -11.13
N THR A 218 -9.66 6.09 -10.69
CA THR A 218 -9.14 4.72 -10.67
C THR A 218 -8.91 4.13 -12.06
N ASP A 219 -9.65 4.60 -13.08
CA ASP A 219 -9.55 4.07 -14.45
C ASP A 219 -8.48 4.77 -15.26
N THR A 220 -8.48 6.11 -15.21
CA THR A 220 -7.63 6.92 -16.09
C THR A 220 -6.35 7.41 -15.43
N GLY A 221 -6.31 7.45 -14.10
CA GLY A 221 -5.23 8.07 -13.34
C GLY A 221 -5.30 9.60 -13.33
N ASP A 222 -6.32 10.21 -13.91
CA ASP A 222 -6.45 11.66 -13.94
C ASP A 222 -6.64 12.24 -12.55
N LEU A 223 -6.00 13.39 -12.30
CA LEU A 223 -6.17 14.16 -11.08
C LEU A 223 -7.63 14.62 -10.94
N VAL A 224 -8.30 14.23 -9.85
CA VAL A 224 -9.66 14.67 -9.54
C VAL A 224 -9.65 15.88 -8.63
N TRP A 225 -8.90 15.81 -7.52
CA TRP A 225 -8.70 16.93 -6.60
C TRP A 225 -7.43 16.77 -5.78
N ARG A 226 -6.93 17.91 -5.29
CA ARG A 226 -5.88 17.97 -4.27
C ARG A 226 -6.34 18.84 -3.11
N PHE A 227 -6.02 18.41 -1.89
CA PHE A 227 -6.21 19.17 -0.66
C PHE A 227 -4.85 19.33 0.02
N TYR A 228 -4.37 20.55 0.17
CA TYR A 228 -3.18 20.84 0.96
C TYR A 228 -3.54 20.86 2.44
N THR A 229 -2.64 20.37 3.28
CA THR A 229 -2.77 20.39 4.75
C THR A 229 -2.06 21.56 5.40
N VAL A 230 -1.26 22.28 4.59
CA VAL A 230 -0.50 23.47 4.96
C VAL A 230 -0.81 24.56 3.95
N PRO A 231 -1.05 25.83 4.36
CA PRO A 231 -1.34 26.92 3.44
C PRO A 231 -0.19 27.23 2.49
N ASN A 232 -0.48 27.92 1.40
CA ASN A 232 0.53 28.43 0.50
C ASN A 232 1.36 29.49 1.23
N PRO A 233 2.70 29.41 1.23
CA PRO A 233 3.54 30.38 1.93
C PRO A 233 3.39 31.81 1.42
N ASN A 234 2.99 32.00 0.16
CA ASN A 234 2.69 33.32 -0.40
C ASN A 234 1.25 33.78 -0.13
N LYS A 235 0.44 32.97 0.53
CA LYS A 235 -1.00 33.18 0.77
C LYS A 235 -1.84 33.33 -0.51
N GLU A 236 -1.33 32.78 -1.62
CA GLU A 236 -2.02 32.76 -2.89
C GLU A 236 -2.81 31.44 -3.05
N PRO A 237 -3.90 31.46 -3.84
CA PRO A 237 -4.59 30.22 -4.19
C PRO A 237 -3.68 29.24 -4.96
N ASP A 238 -3.80 27.98 -4.64
CA ASP A 238 -3.09 26.88 -5.32
C ASP A 238 -3.90 26.28 -6.50
N GLY A 239 -5.16 26.67 -6.67
CA GLY A 239 -6.13 26.01 -7.54
C GLY A 239 -6.63 24.68 -6.97
N ALA A 240 -6.54 24.50 -5.66
CA ALA A 240 -6.88 23.27 -4.93
C ALA A 240 -8.17 23.45 -4.11
N ILE A 241 -8.82 22.32 -3.77
CA ILE A 241 -10.05 22.37 -2.97
C ILE A 241 -9.83 22.90 -1.55
N SER A 242 -8.58 22.98 -1.08
CA SER A 242 -8.20 23.57 0.21
C SER A 242 -8.19 25.11 0.22
N ASP A 243 -8.22 25.78 -0.93
CA ASP A 243 -8.03 27.22 -1.04
C ASP A 243 -9.08 28.02 -0.25
N GLU A 244 -10.34 27.60 -0.31
CA GLU A 244 -11.43 28.28 0.40
C GLU A 244 -11.25 28.25 1.92
N ILE A 245 -10.87 27.09 2.47
CA ILE A 245 -10.68 26.94 3.92
C ILE A 245 -9.44 27.69 4.40
N PHE A 246 -8.37 27.70 3.61
CA PHE A 246 -7.17 28.46 3.93
C PHE A 246 -7.42 29.97 3.91
N ALA A 247 -8.15 30.47 2.93
CA ALA A 247 -8.52 31.88 2.88
C ALA A 247 -9.32 32.34 4.12
N LYS A 248 -10.17 31.45 4.65
CA LYS A 248 -11.02 31.76 5.80
C LYS A 248 -10.32 31.61 7.15
N LEU A 249 -9.47 30.61 7.32
CA LEU A 249 -8.97 30.21 8.63
C LEU A 249 -7.44 30.21 8.73
N ALA A 250 -6.75 29.59 7.79
CA ALA A 250 -5.33 29.35 7.93
C ALA A 250 -4.49 30.60 7.69
N ASN A 251 -4.88 31.44 6.74
CA ASN A 251 -4.16 32.68 6.42
C ASN A 251 -4.16 33.70 7.56
N GLU A 252 -5.08 33.57 8.52
CA GLU A 252 -5.09 34.42 9.73
C GLU A 252 -4.23 33.86 10.86
N THR A 253 -4.04 32.53 10.89
CA THR A 253 -3.37 31.82 12.00
C THR A 253 -1.92 31.47 11.71
N TRP A 254 -1.56 31.35 10.44
CA TRP A 254 -0.17 31.10 10.01
C TRP A 254 0.54 32.43 9.76
N GLY A 255 1.68 32.65 10.41
CA GLY A 255 2.46 33.87 10.27
C GLY A 255 2.96 34.12 8.83
N ASP A 256 3.33 35.38 8.56
CA ASP A 256 3.87 35.76 7.24
C ASP A 256 5.36 35.43 7.08
N THR A 257 6.00 35.06 8.18
CA THR A 257 7.44 34.76 8.28
C THR A 257 7.64 33.52 9.09
N GLY A 258 8.84 33.01 9.08
CA GLY A 258 9.21 31.80 9.78
C GLY A 258 9.70 30.72 8.82
N ALA A 259 10.37 29.71 9.36
CA ALA A 259 11.00 28.68 8.56
C ALA A 259 10.00 27.84 7.72
N TRP A 260 8.73 27.77 8.13
CA TRP A 260 7.71 27.04 7.40
C TRP A 260 7.49 27.57 5.97
N THR A 261 7.72 28.87 5.74
CA THR A 261 7.55 29.49 4.42
C THR A 261 8.59 29.01 3.39
N THR A 262 9.75 28.60 3.86
CA THR A 262 10.84 28.06 3.04
C THR A 262 10.93 26.55 3.10
N ASP A 263 10.58 25.96 4.25
CA ASP A 263 10.76 24.53 4.54
C ASP A 263 9.45 23.73 4.41
N GLY A 264 8.48 24.27 3.68
CA GLY A 264 7.24 23.59 3.27
C GLY A 264 6.20 23.36 4.36
N GLY A 265 6.53 23.57 5.65
CA GLY A 265 5.60 23.49 6.77
C GLY A 265 5.21 22.11 7.24
N GLY A 266 5.58 21.06 6.56
CA GLY A 266 5.28 19.66 6.94
C GLY A 266 3.80 19.28 6.75
N GLY A 267 3.17 18.71 7.78
CA GLY A 267 1.76 18.35 7.75
C GLY A 267 1.41 17.25 6.74
N THR A 268 2.33 16.34 6.48
CA THR A 268 2.16 15.30 5.46
C THR A 268 1.14 14.23 5.89
N VAL A 269 0.35 13.74 4.94
CA VAL A 269 -0.56 12.60 5.11
C VAL A 269 0.19 11.35 4.64
N TRP A 270 1.06 10.84 5.51
CA TRP A 270 2.01 9.78 5.14
C TRP A 270 1.49 8.36 5.35
N ASP A 271 0.38 8.19 6.09
CA ASP A 271 -0.22 6.85 6.32
C ASP A 271 -1.74 6.89 6.49
N ALA A 272 -2.25 7.47 7.58
CA ALA A 272 -3.63 7.26 8.02
C ALA A 272 -4.64 8.03 7.16
N ILE A 273 -5.39 7.28 6.36
CA ILE A 273 -6.54 7.75 5.57
C ILE A 273 -7.69 6.79 5.86
N VAL A 274 -8.79 7.28 6.42
CA VAL A 274 -9.97 6.49 6.78
C VAL A 274 -11.19 7.07 6.10
N TYR A 275 -12.03 6.21 5.54
CA TYR A 275 -13.29 6.62 4.93
C TYR A 275 -14.47 6.33 5.86
N ASP A 276 -15.12 7.38 6.33
CA ASP A 276 -16.42 7.31 6.99
C ASP A 276 -17.50 7.25 5.92
N HIS A 277 -17.91 6.04 5.58
CA HIS A 277 -18.92 5.80 4.54
C HIS A 277 -20.33 6.23 4.94
N VAL A 278 -20.60 6.42 6.23
CA VAL A 278 -21.90 6.88 6.74
C VAL A 278 -22.10 8.36 6.47
N ASN A 279 -21.07 9.16 6.70
CA ASN A 279 -21.09 10.61 6.51
C ASN A 279 -20.48 11.07 5.19
N ASP A 280 -19.98 10.16 4.35
CA ASP A 280 -19.26 10.42 3.10
C ASP A 280 -18.06 11.36 3.30
N GLN A 281 -17.23 11.06 4.31
CA GLN A 281 -16.09 11.88 4.71
C GLN A 281 -14.80 11.07 4.72
N VAL A 282 -13.69 11.74 4.38
CA VAL A 282 -12.36 11.19 4.52
C VAL A 282 -11.68 11.81 5.74
N LEU A 283 -11.30 10.97 6.70
CA LEU A 283 -10.55 11.36 7.88
C LEU A 283 -9.06 11.17 7.61
N LEU A 284 -8.26 12.20 7.88
CA LEU A 284 -6.84 12.20 7.58
C LEU A 284 -6.02 12.32 8.87
N GLY A 285 -5.08 11.39 9.05
CA GLY A 285 -4.01 11.56 10.02
C GLY A 285 -2.92 12.45 9.42
N VAL A 286 -2.76 13.65 10.00
CA VAL A 286 -1.77 14.63 9.53
C VAL A 286 -0.53 14.57 10.43
N GLY A 287 0.63 14.46 9.80
CA GLY A 287 1.93 14.40 10.47
C GLY A 287 2.36 15.73 11.09
N ASN A 288 3.56 15.72 11.64
CA ASN A 288 4.15 16.88 12.32
C ASN A 288 4.39 18.07 11.37
N GLY A 289 4.46 19.26 11.98
CA GLY A 289 4.95 20.45 11.28
C GLY A 289 6.45 20.42 11.02
N SER A 290 6.91 21.17 10.03
CA SER A 290 8.32 21.34 9.68
C SER A 290 8.71 22.82 9.76
N PRO A 291 9.94 23.12 10.27
CA PRO A 291 10.87 22.21 10.95
C PRO A 291 10.35 21.74 12.31
N TRP A 292 10.88 20.62 12.82
CA TRP A 292 10.45 20.05 14.11
C TRP A 292 10.68 20.95 15.29
N ASN A 293 11.80 21.70 15.27
CA ASN A 293 12.13 22.61 16.35
C ASN A 293 11.15 23.80 16.36
N ALA A 294 10.21 23.80 17.29
CA ALA A 294 9.21 24.83 17.44
C ALA A 294 9.83 26.24 17.60
N ALA A 295 11.00 26.35 18.26
CA ALA A 295 11.67 27.65 18.50
C ALA A 295 12.18 28.35 17.22
N ILE A 296 12.28 27.61 16.10
CA ILE A 296 12.69 28.18 14.81
C ILE A 296 11.55 28.13 13.76
N ARG A 297 10.44 27.54 14.13
CA ARG A 297 9.26 27.42 13.25
C ARG A 297 8.38 28.66 13.28
N ASP A 298 8.28 29.32 14.44
CA ASP A 298 7.44 30.50 14.72
C ASP A 298 8.10 31.81 14.29
#